data_e7120c0a4f0f16ba19b0511c19a7094b
#
_entry.id   e7120c0a4f0f16ba19b0511c19a7094b
#
_cell.length_a   1.000
_cell.length_b   1.000
_cell.length_c   1.000
_cell.angle_alpha   90.00
_cell.angle_beta   90.00
_cell.angle_gamma   90.00
#
_symmetry.space_group_name_H-M   'P 1'
#
loop_
_entity.id
_entity.type
_entity.pdbx_description
1 polymer ?
#
loop_
_entity_poly.entity_id
_entity_poly.type
_entity_poly.pdbx_seq_one_letter_code
_entity_poly.pdbx_strand_id
1 'polypeptide(L)' 'MVLNKTAVKRLFNDEGVQVNILALNNIDDWALSVIYEMTQRAKRQGMKRLIPKKISDVLPTL' A
#
# COMPACT_ATOMS: atom_id res chain seq x y z
N MET A 1 -8.05 8.75 3.60
CA MET A 1 -7.00 7.74 3.86
C MET A 1 -7.22 6.52 3.01
N VAL A 2 -6.16 5.99 2.44
CA VAL A 2 -6.21 4.76 1.65
C VAL A 2 -6.30 3.55 2.56
N LEU A 3 -5.59 3.60 3.68
CA LEU A 3 -5.55 2.50 4.64
C LEU A 3 -6.60 2.65 5.73
N ASN A 4 -7.04 1.52 6.28
CA ASN A 4 -7.90 1.50 7.45
C ASN A 4 -7.02 1.79 8.69
N LYS A 5 -7.18 2.99 9.28
CA LYS A 5 -6.39 3.43 10.43
C LYS A 5 -6.48 2.47 11.61
N THR A 6 -7.68 2.01 11.92
CA THR A 6 -7.91 1.14 13.05
C THR A 6 -7.20 -0.19 12.88
N ALA A 7 -7.26 -0.77 11.68
CA ALA A 7 -6.61 -2.04 11.41
C ALA A 7 -5.08 -1.91 11.47
N VAL A 8 -4.53 -0.86 10.87
CA VAL A 8 -3.07 -0.63 10.88
C VAL A 8 -2.58 -0.41 12.30
N LYS A 9 -3.28 0.43 13.07
CA LYS A 9 -2.94 0.71 14.46
C LYS A 9 -2.97 -0.55 15.31
N ARG A 10 -3.95 -1.42 15.08
CA ARG A 10 -4.06 -2.69 15.80
C ARG A 10 -2.88 -3.60 15.53
N LEU A 11 -2.44 -3.69 14.28
CA LEU A 11 -1.29 -4.51 13.91
C LEU A 11 -0.03 -4.09 14.67
N PHE A 12 0.22 -2.78 14.75
CA PHE A 12 1.35 -2.26 15.52
C PHE A 12 1.18 -2.52 17.01
N ASN A 13 -0.01 -2.27 17.56
CA ASN A 13 -0.27 -2.45 18.97
C ASN A 13 -0.14 -3.91 19.41
N ASP A 14 -0.52 -4.85 18.55
CA ASP A 14 -0.38 -6.28 18.82
C ASP A 14 1.08 -6.69 19.01
N GLU A 15 1.99 -5.96 18.37
CA GLU A 15 3.44 -6.17 18.51
C GLU A 15 4.06 -5.25 19.56
N GLY A 16 3.25 -4.56 20.36
CA GLY A 16 3.72 -3.71 21.44
C GLY A 16 4.22 -2.33 20.99
N VAL A 17 3.87 -1.89 19.79
CA VAL A 17 4.31 -0.60 19.25
C VAL A 17 3.13 0.35 19.16
N GLN A 18 3.31 1.56 19.69
CA GLN A 18 2.32 2.63 19.55
C GLN A 18 2.60 3.43 18.28
N VAL A 19 1.52 3.85 17.60
CA VAL A 19 1.64 4.63 16.37
C VAL A 19 0.80 5.89 16.51
N ASN A 20 1.44 7.06 16.37
CA ASN A 20 0.70 8.32 16.42
C ASN A 20 0.08 8.63 15.04
N ILE A 21 -0.82 9.64 15.02
CA ILE A 21 -1.56 9.99 13.80
C ILE A 21 -0.65 10.46 12.67
N LEU A 22 0.44 11.17 13.00
CA LEU A 22 1.38 11.63 11.97
C LEU A 22 2.09 10.46 11.30
N ALA A 23 2.50 9.46 12.09
CA ALA A 23 3.11 8.26 11.54
C ALA A 23 2.12 7.48 10.67
N LEU A 24 0.85 7.39 11.08
CA LEU A 24 -0.18 6.75 10.28
C LEU A 24 -0.39 7.46 8.95
N ASN A 25 -0.39 8.79 8.97
CA ASN A 25 -0.52 9.57 7.73
C ASN A 25 0.68 9.34 6.80
N ASN A 26 1.87 9.25 7.33
CA ASN A 26 3.07 8.95 6.54
C ASN A 26 3.00 7.57 5.91
N ILE A 27 2.54 6.58 6.66
CA ILE A 27 2.36 5.21 6.14
C ILE A 27 1.32 5.21 5.02
N ASP A 28 0.22 5.94 5.22
CA ASP A 28 -0.84 6.05 4.22
C ASP A 28 -0.34 6.71 2.93
N ASP A 29 0.42 7.80 3.05
CA ASP A 29 0.99 8.48 1.89
C ASP A 29 1.94 7.56 1.12
N TRP A 30 2.77 6.81 1.85
CA TRP A 30 3.66 5.83 1.23
C TRP A 30 2.88 4.75 0.50
N ALA A 31 1.83 4.21 1.14
CA ALA A 31 0.99 3.19 0.53
C ALA A 31 0.31 3.70 -0.74
N LEU A 32 -0.17 4.94 -0.71
CA LEU A 32 -0.77 5.56 -1.89
C LEU A 32 0.24 5.68 -3.04
N SER A 33 1.48 6.07 -2.72
CA SER A 33 2.55 6.17 -3.71
C SER A 33 2.86 4.82 -4.35
N VAL A 34 2.90 3.75 -3.54
CA VAL A 34 3.12 2.38 -4.04
C VAL A 34 1.98 1.96 -4.95
N ILE A 35 0.74 2.18 -4.54
CA ILE A 35 -0.43 1.82 -5.34
C ILE A 35 -0.43 2.60 -6.65
N TYR A 36 -0.11 3.89 -6.61
CA TYR A 36 -0.02 4.70 -7.82
C TYR A 36 1.03 4.13 -8.79
N GLU A 37 2.21 3.78 -8.28
CA GLU A 37 3.26 3.16 -9.11
C GLU A 37 2.76 1.86 -9.74
N MET A 38 2.02 1.06 -8.99
CA MET A 38 1.43 -0.17 -9.50
C MET A 38 0.46 0.11 -10.66
N THR A 39 -0.37 1.17 -10.53
CA THR A 39 -1.29 1.53 -11.61
C THR A 39 -0.54 1.93 -12.89
N GLN A 40 0.56 2.67 -12.75
CA GLN A 40 1.36 3.09 -13.90
C GLN A 40 2.04 1.90 -14.58
N ARG A 41 2.54 0.96 -13.80
CA ARG A 41 3.15 -0.27 -14.35
C ARG A 41 2.13 -1.12 -15.07
N ALA A 42 0.93 -1.28 -14.50
CA ALA A 42 -0.15 -2.01 -15.14
C ALA A 42 -0.55 -1.36 -16.47
N LYS A 43 -0.65 -0.03 -16.49
CA LYS A 43 -0.97 0.71 -17.68
C LYS A 43 0.08 0.53 -18.78
N ARG A 44 1.35 0.60 -18.43
CA ARG A 44 2.46 0.42 -19.40
C ARG A 44 2.48 -0.97 -19.99
N GLN A 45 2.05 -1.98 -19.23
CA GLN A 45 1.96 -3.36 -19.71
C GLN A 45 0.66 -3.67 -20.45
N GLY A 46 -0.21 -2.68 -20.59
CA GLY A 46 -1.49 -2.85 -21.28
C GLY A 46 -2.50 -3.67 -20.52
N MET A 47 -2.36 -3.78 -19.21
CA MET A 47 -3.32 -4.52 -18.39
C MET A 47 -4.64 -3.76 -18.29
N LYS A 48 -5.73 -4.47 -18.53
CA LYS A 48 -7.08 -3.93 -18.30
C LYS A 48 -7.70 -4.45 -17.00
N ARG A 49 -7.09 -5.49 -16.43
CA ARG A 49 -7.51 -6.08 -15.17
C ARG A 49 -6.28 -6.63 -14.45
N LEU A 50 -6.16 -6.29 -13.17
CA LEU A 50 -5.13 -6.86 -12.32
C LEU A 50 -5.71 -8.10 -11.63
N ILE A 51 -5.07 -9.24 -11.86
CA ILE A 51 -5.45 -10.51 -11.24
C ILE A 51 -4.29 -10.99 -10.36
N PRO A 52 -4.55 -11.90 -9.40
CA PRO A 52 -3.50 -12.34 -8.47
C PRO A 52 -2.23 -12.86 -9.14
N LYS A 53 -2.36 -13.55 -10.27
CA LYS A 53 -1.20 -14.08 -11.00
C LYS A 53 -0.28 -13.00 -11.53
N LYS A 54 -0.77 -11.78 -11.72
CA LYS A 54 -0.03 -10.67 -12.32
C LYS A 54 0.44 -9.64 -11.32
N ILE A 55 0.19 -9.84 -10.03
CA ILE A 55 0.58 -8.88 -9.00
C ILE A 55 2.08 -8.64 -9.01
N SER A 56 2.88 -9.69 -9.16
CA SER A 56 4.34 -9.57 -9.17
C SER A 56 4.84 -8.70 -10.33
N ASP A 57 4.09 -8.62 -11.43
CA ASP A 57 4.47 -7.80 -12.60
C ASP A 57 4.33 -6.31 -12.36
N VAL A 58 3.54 -5.91 -11.37
CA VAL A 58 3.28 -4.49 -11.06
C VAL A 58 3.88 -4.06 -9.72
N LEU A 59 4.39 -4.97 -8.92
CA LEU A 59 5.01 -4.62 -7.64
C LEU A 59 6.25 -3.75 -7.87
N PRO A 60 6.37 -2.62 -7.15
CA PRO A 60 7.57 -1.81 -7.26
C PRO A 60 8.76 -2.53 -6.66
N THR A 61 9.93 -2.28 -7.23
CA THR A 61 11.19 -2.79 -6.70
C THR A 61 11.57 -1.93 -5.50
N LEU A 62 11.80 -2.55 -4.38
CA LEU A 62 12.24 -1.88 -3.15
C LEU A 62 13.76 -1.80 -3.09
#